data_31ecbb36188d303c1e521b56153a4d9c
#
_entry.id   31ecbb36188d303c1e521b56153a4d9c
#
_cell.length_a   1.000
_cell.length_b   1.000
_cell.length_c   1.000
_cell.angle_alpha   90.00
_cell.angle_beta   90.00
_cell.angle_gamma   90.00
#
_symmetry.space_group_name_H-M   'P 1'
#
loop_
_entity.id
_entity.type
_entity.pdbx_description
1 polymer ?
#
loop_
_entity_poly.entity_id
_entity_poly.type
_entity_poly.pdbx_seq_one_letter_code
_entity_poly.pdbx_strand_id
1 'polypeptide(L)'
;MKISILLPYKENYTDNYAGAVSLFINDTTKLSKFKKNIRIFGSTTYKSLLSKNYTNIELNQNSLFQSQSRFYVNKFIELQKKIKPDIIEVHNRPNYLNYIRKLNTKIVLYFHNDPLDMAGSRTIRERLDLLDICKKIIFNSKWTKEQFIKGLNNFYSGSSKLEIINQSTNKPKIDFTKKTKIITFVGKLNSAKGYDLFGSAILKILRKHKDWTSLVIGDEPREKLIFKHKNLDLLGFQPHRKVLKILEKTSISVACSRWHEPFGRTSLEASSRGCAVIISDKGGLKETITNGIILKNNSINNIFNEIDELIKNKKKLLNLQKKSYQNFYLTNKYIS
;
A
#
# COMPACT_ATOMS: atom_id res chain seq x y z
N MET A 1 -10.58 19.55 -18.63
CA MET A 1 -11.10 18.41 -17.84
C MET A 1 -10.73 18.63 -16.37
N LYS A 2 -11.73 18.72 -15.46
CA LYS A 2 -11.57 18.89 -14.00
C LYS A 2 -11.71 17.52 -13.34
N ILE A 3 -10.81 17.15 -12.44
CA ILE A 3 -10.81 15.86 -11.75
C ILE A 3 -10.87 16.10 -10.24
N SER A 4 -11.82 15.48 -9.58
CA SER A 4 -11.95 15.49 -8.11
C SER A 4 -11.63 14.09 -7.58
N ILE A 5 -10.63 13.98 -6.70
CA ILE A 5 -10.23 12.73 -6.06
C ILE A 5 -10.73 12.75 -4.61
N LEU A 6 -11.53 11.75 -4.23
CA LEU A 6 -12.04 11.60 -2.86
C LEU A 6 -11.26 10.52 -2.10
N LEU A 7 -10.56 10.92 -1.06
CA LEU A 7 -9.87 10.03 -0.12
C LEU A 7 -10.87 9.30 0.79
N PRO A 8 -10.51 8.15 1.34
CA PRO A 8 -11.26 7.55 2.45
C PRO A 8 -11.37 8.51 3.64
N TYR A 9 -12.51 8.51 4.33
CA TYR A 9 -12.64 9.20 5.60
C TYR A 9 -11.55 8.75 6.59
N LYS A 10 -10.91 9.68 7.29
CA LYS A 10 -9.76 9.48 8.18
C LYS A 10 -8.45 9.05 7.49
N GLU A 11 -8.36 9.08 6.17
CA GLU A 11 -7.07 8.92 5.50
C GLU A 11 -6.25 10.20 5.66
N ASN A 12 -5.05 10.07 6.22
CA ASN A 12 -4.16 11.21 6.46
C ASN A 12 -3.37 11.58 5.19
N TYR A 13 -3.59 12.79 4.68
CA TYR A 13 -2.87 13.34 3.53
C TYR A 13 -1.76 14.29 4.00
N THR A 14 -0.77 13.74 4.71
CA THR A 14 0.31 14.48 5.38
C THR A 14 1.66 13.79 5.23
N ASP A 15 2.77 14.54 5.26
CA ASP A 15 4.13 14.00 5.12
C ASP A 15 4.49 12.98 6.21
N ASN A 16 4.05 13.19 7.44
CA ASN A 16 4.48 12.38 8.58
C ASN A 16 3.67 11.08 8.77
N TYR A 17 2.37 11.12 8.47
CA TYR A 17 1.44 10.02 8.80
C TYR A 17 0.60 9.57 7.61
N ALA A 18 1.11 9.72 6.39
CA ALA A 18 0.40 9.29 5.19
C ALA A 18 0.14 7.79 5.17
N GLY A 19 -1.10 7.42 4.86
CA GLY A 19 -1.43 6.04 4.50
C GLY A 19 -0.99 5.69 3.07
N ALA A 20 -1.08 4.41 2.72
CA ALA A 20 -0.69 3.91 1.39
C ALA A 20 -1.50 4.56 0.25
N VAL A 21 -2.77 4.86 0.49
CA VAL A 21 -3.66 5.52 -0.49
C VAL A 21 -3.21 6.95 -0.75
N SER A 22 -2.93 7.71 0.31
CA SER A 22 -2.45 9.10 0.20
C SER A 22 -1.10 9.20 -0.50
N LEU A 23 -0.17 8.30 -0.19
CA LEU A 23 1.13 8.25 -0.87
C LEU A 23 0.96 7.94 -2.36
N PHE A 24 0.14 6.96 -2.71
CA PHE A 24 -0.14 6.62 -4.11
C PHE A 24 -0.72 7.80 -4.89
N ILE A 25 -1.77 8.44 -4.35
CA ILE A 25 -2.42 9.59 -4.99
C ILE A 25 -1.44 10.75 -5.16
N ASN A 26 -0.65 11.06 -4.14
CA ASN A 26 0.35 12.12 -4.23
C ASN A 26 1.41 11.82 -5.30
N ASP A 27 1.93 10.59 -5.33
CA ASP A 27 2.97 10.17 -6.27
C ASP A 27 2.47 10.22 -7.73
N THR A 28 1.26 9.73 -8.00
CA THR A 28 0.66 9.72 -9.35
C THR A 28 0.22 11.11 -9.78
N THR A 29 -0.38 11.90 -8.89
CA THR A 29 -0.86 13.26 -9.21
C THR A 29 0.29 14.21 -9.57
N LYS A 30 1.43 14.13 -8.87
CA LYS A 30 2.60 14.99 -9.14
C LYS A 30 3.12 14.88 -10.58
N LEU A 31 3.06 13.69 -11.15
CA LEU A 31 3.59 13.41 -12.49
C LEU A 31 2.50 13.45 -13.58
N SER A 32 1.23 13.48 -13.20
CA SER A 32 0.11 13.53 -14.14
C SER A 32 0.16 14.77 -15.03
N LYS A 33 -0.10 14.59 -16.32
CA LYS A 33 -0.32 15.71 -17.27
C LYS A 33 -1.52 16.58 -16.87
N PHE A 34 -2.44 16.05 -16.08
CA PHE A 34 -3.62 16.75 -15.57
C PHE A 34 -3.42 17.39 -14.19
N LYS A 35 -2.21 17.41 -13.62
CA LYS A 35 -1.91 17.86 -12.26
C LYS A 35 -2.52 19.21 -11.87
N LYS A 36 -2.62 20.16 -12.82
CA LYS A 36 -3.23 21.49 -12.59
C LYS A 36 -4.75 21.44 -12.47
N ASN A 37 -5.38 20.38 -12.95
CA ASN A 37 -6.83 20.19 -13.01
C ASN A 37 -7.33 19.21 -11.94
N ILE A 38 -6.44 18.61 -11.17
CA ILE A 38 -6.76 17.65 -10.11
C ILE A 38 -6.90 18.39 -8.79
N ARG A 39 -8.01 18.13 -8.09
CA ARG A 39 -8.23 18.51 -6.67
C ARG A 39 -8.42 17.25 -5.84
N ILE A 40 -7.75 17.18 -4.71
CA ILE A 40 -7.81 16.05 -3.78
C ILE A 40 -8.60 16.49 -2.55
N PHE A 41 -9.59 15.69 -2.14
CA PHE A 41 -10.46 15.95 -1.01
C PHE A 41 -10.28 14.90 0.08
N GLY A 42 -10.13 15.33 1.31
CA GLY A 42 -9.94 14.47 2.47
C GLY A 42 -10.36 15.14 3.78
N SER A 43 -10.12 14.47 4.89
CA SER A 43 -10.45 14.98 6.24
C SER A 43 -9.26 14.77 7.19
N THR A 44 -8.06 15.24 6.80
CA THR A 44 -6.89 15.20 7.68
C THR A 44 -6.94 16.32 8.70
N THR A 45 -6.47 16.02 9.91
CA THR A 45 -6.33 17.02 10.99
C THR A 45 -4.93 17.66 11.04
N TYR A 46 -4.00 17.18 10.22
CA TYR A 46 -2.62 17.65 10.17
C TYR A 46 -2.46 18.90 9.29
N LYS A 47 -1.60 19.81 9.72
CA LYS A 47 -1.31 21.06 8.97
C LYS A 47 -0.34 20.86 7.80
N SER A 48 0.64 19.93 7.93
CA SER A 48 1.60 19.63 6.86
C SER A 48 0.97 18.70 5.84
N LEU A 49 0.74 19.17 4.63
CA LEU A 49 0.06 18.46 3.56
C LEU A 49 1.04 17.95 2.49
N LEU A 50 0.77 16.81 1.88
CA LEU A 50 1.58 16.23 0.81
C LEU A 50 1.62 17.09 -0.46
N SER A 51 0.55 17.85 -0.74
CA SER A 51 0.49 18.74 -1.91
C SER A 51 -0.48 19.89 -1.73
N LYS A 52 -0.29 20.96 -2.52
CA LYS A 52 -1.10 22.19 -2.48
C LYS A 52 -2.50 22.03 -3.10
N ASN A 53 -2.73 21.00 -3.90
CA ASN A 53 -4.02 20.75 -4.54
C ASN A 53 -5.00 19.94 -3.67
N TYR A 54 -4.70 19.82 -2.38
CA TYR A 54 -5.56 19.23 -1.37
C TYR A 54 -6.53 20.24 -0.79
N THR A 55 -7.76 19.82 -0.59
CA THR A 55 -8.83 20.56 0.09
C THR A 55 -9.34 19.74 1.25
N ASN A 56 -9.26 20.30 2.46
CA ASN A 56 -9.80 19.63 3.64
C ASN A 56 -11.33 19.78 3.70
N ILE A 57 -12.01 18.68 4.01
CA ILE A 57 -13.44 18.68 4.31
C ILE A 57 -13.57 18.78 5.82
N GLU A 58 -13.99 19.96 6.29
CA GLU A 58 -14.21 20.21 7.71
C GLU A 58 -15.44 19.45 8.21
N LEU A 59 -15.28 18.80 9.33
CA LEU A 59 -16.31 17.99 9.97
C LEU A 59 -16.65 18.61 11.32
N ASN A 60 -17.84 19.17 11.44
CA ASN A 60 -18.35 19.64 12.73
C ASN A 60 -18.65 18.44 13.63
N GLN A 61 -18.18 18.48 14.87
CA GLN A 61 -18.25 17.34 15.82
C GLN A 61 -19.68 16.98 16.28
N ASN A 62 -20.72 17.76 15.94
CA ASN A 62 -22.04 17.73 16.58
C ASN A 62 -23.16 17.11 15.72
N SER A 63 -22.91 16.18 14.81
CA SER A 63 -24.03 15.48 14.18
C SER A 63 -24.45 14.26 15.00
N LEU A 64 -25.41 14.44 15.89
CA LEU A 64 -26.03 13.36 16.70
C LEU A 64 -26.80 12.31 15.86
N PHE A 65 -27.17 12.63 14.60
CA PHE A 65 -28.07 11.83 13.77
C PHE A 65 -27.43 11.19 12.53
N GLN A 66 -26.14 11.42 12.26
CA GLN A 66 -25.48 10.88 11.07
C GLN A 66 -24.10 10.31 11.39
N SER A 67 -23.75 9.16 10.77
CA SER A 67 -22.36 8.70 10.86
C SER A 67 -21.41 9.73 10.24
N GLN A 68 -20.25 9.95 10.85
CA GLN A 68 -19.24 10.90 10.39
C GLN A 68 -18.81 10.63 8.92
N SER A 69 -18.78 9.37 8.53
CA SER A 69 -18.48 8.98 7.14
C SER A 69 -19.55 9.45 6.15
N ARG A 70 -20.83 9.40 6.52
CA ARG A 70 -21.93 9.90 5.69
C ARG A 70 -21.93 11.43 5.60
N PHE A 71 -21.67 12.10 6.73
CA PHE A 71 -21.53 13.54 6.77
C PHE A 71 -20.38 14.01 5.85
N TYR A 72 -19.23 13.34 5.92
CA TYR A 72 -18.08 13.59 5.06
C TYR A 72 -18.43 13.52 3.57
N VAL A 73 -19.12 12.46 3.14
CA VAL A 73 -19.55 12.30 1.74
C VAL A 73 -20.57 13.37 1.33
N ASN A 74 -21.50 13.73 2.20
CA ASN A 74 -22.49 14.77 1.90
C ASN A 74 -21.80 16.15 1.71
N LYS A 75 -20.84 16.50 2.57
CA LYS A 75 -20.02 17.71 2.40
C LYS A 75 -19.21 17.70 1.10
N PHE A 76 -18.63 16.56 0.75
CA PHE A 76 -18.00 16.42 -0.56
C PHE A 76 -18.98 16.69 -1.70
N ILE A 77 -20.17 16.12 -1.67
CA ILE A 77 -21.20 16.32 -2.70
C ILE A 77 -21.60 17.81 -2.82
N GLU A 78 -21.78 18.52 -1.70
CA GLU A 78 -22.05 19.97 -1.70
C GLU A 78 -20.95 20.76 -2.44
N LEU A 79 -19.68 20.42 -2.19
CA LEU A 79 -18.54 21.02 -2.88
C LEU A 79 -18.55 20.70 -4.38
N GLN A 80 -18.86 19.43 -4.76
CA GLN A 80 -18.85 19.02 -6.17
C GLN A 80 -19.98 19.65 -6.98
N LYS A 81 -21.14 19.95 -6.39
CA LYS A 81 -22.21 20.72 -7.04
C LYS A 81 -21.74 22.10 -7.53
N LYS A 82 -20.81 22.73 -6.79
CA LYS A 82 -20.21 24.03 -7.14
C LYS A 82 -19.07 23.88 -8.15
N ILE A 83 -18.20 22.87 -7.97
CA ILE A 83 -17.00 22.65 -8.80
C ILE A 83 -17.35 22.10 -10.18
N LYS A 84 -18.37 21.25 -10.27
CA LYS A 84 -18.82 20.53 -11.47
C LYS A 84 -17.66 19.82 -12.18
N PRO A 85 -17.05 18.79 -11.55
CA PRO A 85 -15.95 18.07 -12.15
C PRO A 85 -16.42 17.18 -13.31
N ASP A 86 -15.55 16.94 -14.28
CA ASP A 86 -15.81 16.00 -15.37
C ASP A 86 -15.66 14.54 -14.90
N ILE A 87 -14.78 14.31 -13.90
CA ILE A 87 -14.51 12.99 -13.33
C ILE A 87 -14.41 13.11 -11.80
N ILE A 88 -15.04 12.16 -11.11
CA ILE A 88 -14.83 11.93 -9.68
C ILE A 88 -14.16 10.57 -9.52
N GLU A 89 -12.97 10.57 -8.89
CA GLU A 89 -12.24 9.37 -8.52
C GLU A 89 -12.43 9.10 -7.04
N VAL A 90 -12.92 7.90 -6.68
CA VAL A 90 -13.20 7.49 -5.30
C VAL A 90 -12.26 6.37 -4.92
N HIS A 91 -11.49 6.55 -3.84
CA HIS A 91 -10.54 5.55 -3.39
C HIS A 91 -11.08 4.73 -2.23
N ASN A 92 -11.07 3.41 -2.40
CA ASN A 92 -11.23 2.42 -1.34
C ASN A 92 -12.52 2.56 -0.49
N ARG A 93 -13.58 3.15 -1.07
CA ARG A 93 -14.89 3.34 -0.39
C ARG A 93 -16.04 3.17 -1.37
N PRO A 94 -16.33 1.93 -1.85
CA PRO A 94 -17.39 1.69 -2.84
C PRO A 94 -18.77 2.11 -2.32
N ASN A 95 -19.04 2.01 -1.02
CA ASN A 95 -20.30 2.45 -0.42
C ASN A 95 -20.60 3.97 -0.56
N TYR A 96 -19.58 4.81 -0.86
CA TYR A 96 -19.79 6.23 -1.11
C TYR A 96 -20.53 6.48 -2.43
N LEU A 97 -20.42 5.55 -3.37
CA LEU A 97 -21.01 5.70 -4.71
C LEU A 97 -22.53 5.79 -4.69
N ASN A 98 -23.19 5.15 -3.71
CA ASN A 98 -24.63 5.26 -3.51
C ASN A 98 -25.12 6.71 -3.33
N TYR A 99 -24.26 7.59 -2.83
CA TYR A 99 -24.55 9.00 -2.65
C TYR A 99 -24.02 9.84 -3.82
N ILE A 100 -22.80 9.58 -4.28
CA ILE A 100 -22.10 10.36 -5.32
C ILE A 100 -22.77 10.22 -6.69
N ARG A 101 -23.40 9.06 -7.01
CA ARG A 101 -24.09 8.82 -8.29
C ARG A 101 -25.12 9.89 -8.64
N LYS A 102 -25.67 10.58 -7.64
CA LYS A 102 -26.67 11.67 -7.83
C LYS A 102 -26.08 12.92 -8.52
N LEU A 103 -24.75 13.03 -8.60
CA LEU A 103 -24.10 14.15 -9.27
C LEU A 103 -24.06 14.03 -10.79
N ASN A 104 -24.47 12.89 -11.35
CA ASN A 104 -24.47 12.60 -12.79
C ASN A 104 -23.12 12.92 -13.48
N THR A 105 -22.02 12.58 -12.78
CA THR A 105 -20.63 12.79 -13.21
C THR A 105 -19.98 11.44 -13.47
N LYS A 106 -19.01 11.36 -14.38
CA LYS A 106 -18.24 10.12 -14.60
C LYS A 106 -17.51 9.71 -13.33
N ILE A 107 -17.75 8.49 -12.84
CA ILE A 107 -17.15 7.98 -11.60
C ILE A 107 -16.12 6.90 -11.93
N VAL A 108 -14.97 7.00 -11.29
CA VAL A 108 -13.90 5.99 -11.28
C VAL A 108 -13.73 5.52 -9.83
N LEU A 109 -13.80 4.21 -9.60
CA LEU A 109 -13.56 3.61 -8.30
C LEU A 109 -12.21 2.91 -8.29
N TYR A 110 -11.40 3.17 -7.25
CA TYR A 110 -10.11 2.52 -7.08
C TYR A 110 -10.09 1.66 -5.81
N PHE A 111 -9.84 0.37 -5.95
CA PHE A 111 -9.68 -0.57 -4.85
C PHE A 111 -8.22 -0.69 -4.45
N HIS A 112 -7.94 -0.47 -3.16
CA HIS A 112 -6.65 -0.69 -2.52
C HIS A 112 -6.67 -1.85 -1.51
N ASN A 113 -7.86 -2.33 -1.15
CA ASN A 113 -8.09 -3.47 -0.25
C ASN A 113 -8.89 -4.56 -0.97
N ASP A 114 -9.07 -5.70 -0.29
CA ASP A 114 -9.88 -6.80 -0.80
C ASP A 114 -11.34 -6.34 -1.02
N PRO A 115 -11.86 -6.39 -2.25
CA PRO A 115 -13.25 -6.04 -2.53
C PRO A 115 -14.27 -6.92 -1.80
N LEU A 116 -13.91 -8.16 -1.44
CA LEU A 116 -14.81 -9.08 -0.72
C LEU A 116 -15.12 -8.61 0.70
N ASP A 117 -14.19 -7.87 1.33
CA ASP A 117 -14.33 -7.40 2.71
C ASP A 117 -14.92 -5.99 2.83
N MET A 118 -15.07 -5.28 1.70
CA MET A 118 -15.44 -3.86 1.71
C MET A 118 -16.93 -3.63 1.64
N ALA A 119 -17.48 -2.82 2.57
CA ALA A 119 -18.87 -2.37 2.50
C ALA A 119 -19.15 -1.65 1.17
N GLY A 120 -20.20 -2.07 0.46
CA GLY A 120 -20.55 -1.60 -0.89
C GLY A 120 -19.94 -2.44 -2.02
N SER A 121 -19.27 -3.56 -1.67
CA SER A 121 -18.81 -4.57 -2.65
C SER A 121 -18.79 -6.00 -2.11
N ARG A 122 -19.45 -6.28 -0.98
CA ARG A 122 -19.46 -7.62 -0.37
C ARG A 122 -20.37 -8.60 -1.11
N THR A 123 -21.51 -8.11 -1.60
CA THR A 123 -22.53 -8.95 -2.25
C THR A 123 -22.40 -8.88 -3.77
N ILE A 124 -22.95 -9.87 -4.46
CA ILE A 124 -23.06 -9.89 -5.93
C ILE A 124 -23.80 -8.63 -6.41
N ARG A 125 -24.92 -8.31 -5.78
CA ARG A 125 -25.73 -7.13 -6.14
C ARG A 125 -24.94 -5.83 -6.04
N GLU A 126 -24.23 -5.61 -4.92
CA GLU A 126 -23.37 -4.42 -4.76
C GLU A 126 -22.32 -4.32 -5.87
N ARG A 127 -21.71 -5.44 -6.29
CA ARG A 127 -20.72 -5.42 -7.39
C ARG A 127 -21.34 -5.16 -8.74
N LEU A 128 -22.52 -5.71 -9.02
CA LEU A 128 -23.28 -5.39 -10.24
C LEU A 128 -23.66 -3.91 -10.29
N ASP A 129 -24.11 -3.35 -9.16
CA ASP A 129 -24.39 -1.91 -9.04
C ASP A 129 -23.13 -1.06 -9.30
N LEU A 130 -21.96 -1.49 -8.81
CA LEU A 130 -20.69 -0.81 -9.10
C LEU A 130 -20.31 -0.88 -10.59
N LEU A 131 -20.55 -2.00 -11.26
CA LEU A 131 -20.33 -2.14 -12.69
C LEU A 131 -21.28 -1.22 -13.50
N ASP A 132 -22.49 -0.98 -13.02
CA ASP A 132 -23.42 -0.04 -13.63
C ASP A 132 -22.96 1.41 -13.41
N ILE A 133 -22.73 1.81 -12.18
CA ILE A 133 -22.44 3.20 -11.78
C ILE A 133 -21.08 3.69 -12.31
N CYS A 134 -20.04 2.85 -12.29
CA CYS A 134 -18.68 3.27 -12.61
C CYS A 134 -18.40 3.31 -14.11
N LYS A 135 -17.70 4.35 -14.55
CA LYS A 135 -17.06 4.38 -15.88
C LYS A 135 -15.87 3.41 -15.94
N LYS A 136 -15.10 3.34 -14.84
CA LYS A 136 -13.97 2.41 -14.65
C LYS A 136 -13.90 1.98 -13.18
N ILE A 137 -13.47 0.75 -12.97
CA ILE A 137 -13.12 0.20 -11.67
C ILE A 137 -11.67 -0.25 -11.75
N ILE A 138 -10.83 0.33 -10.92
CA ILE A 138 -9.38 0.13 -10.94
C ILE A 138 -8.97 -0.67 -9.71
N PHE A 139 -8.05 -1.59 -9.89
CA PHE A 139 -7.50 -2.46 -8.86
C PHE A 139 -6.00 -2.26 -8.75
N ASN A 140 -5.48 -2.26 -7.52
CA ASN A 140 -4.04 -2.10 -7.27
C ASN A 140 -3.22 -3.35 -7.60
N SER A 141 -3.85 -4.48 -7.91
CA SER A 141 -3.21 -5.74 -8.27
C SER A 141 -4.14 -6.65 -9.08
N LYS A 142 -3.54 -7.63 -9.77
CA LYS A 142 -4.28 -8.71 -10.42
C LYS A 142 -5.09 -9.49 -9.38
N TRP A 143 -4.46 -9.80 -8.23
CA TRP A 143 -5.14 -10.50 -7.14
C TRP A 143 -6.41 -9.76 -6.68
N THR A 144 -6.35 -8.45 -6.46
CA THR A 144 -7.53 -7.65 -6.04
C THR A 144 -8.63 -7.67 -7.10
N LYS A 145 -8.27 -7.60 -8.39
CA LYS A 145 -9.21 -7.74 -9.49
C LYS A 145 -9.87 -9.13 -9.50
N GLU A 146 -9.08 -10.18 -9.29
CA GLU A 146 -9.58 -11.56 -9.22
C GLU A 146 -10.55 -11.76 -8.04
N GLN A 147 -10.29 -11.13 -6.86
CA GLN A 147 -11.26 -11.16 -5.74
C GLN A 147 -12.58 -10.50 -6.11
N PHE A 148 -12.57 -9.37 -6.81
CA PHE A 148 -13.79 -8.71 -7.28
C PHE A 148 -14.58 -9.61 -8.23
N ILE A 149 -13.91 -10.22 -9.20
CA ILE A 149 -14.51 -11.14 -10.18
C ILE A 149 -15.04 -12.40 -9.49
N LYS A 150 -14.24 -13.01 -8.61
CA LYS A 150 -14.66 -14.18 -7.81
C LYS A 150 -15.97 -13.90 -7.06
N GLY A 151 -16.14 -12.69 -6.53
CA GLY A 151 -17.35 -12.30 -5.84
C GLY A 151 -18.56 -12.04 -6.74
N LEU A 152 -18.41 -12.05 -8.06
CA LEU A 152 -19.50 -11.99 -9.02
C LEU A 152 -20.01 -13.38 -9.43
N ASN A 153 -19.23 -14.44 -9.12
CA ASN A 153 -19.55 -15.82 -9.51
C ASN A 153 -19.88 -15.93 -11.02
N ASN A 154 -20.95 -16.65 -11.37
CA ASN A 154 -21.40 -16.85 -12.76
C ASN A 154 -22.05 -15.62 -13.41
N PHE A 155 -22.25 -14.52 -12.65
CA PHE A 155 -22.81 -13.27 -13.21
C PHE A 155 -21.77 -12.40 -13.94
N TYR A 156 -20.50 -12.83 -13.99
CA TYR A 156 -19.46 -12.10 -14.70
C TYR A 156 -19.27 -12.65 -16.12
N SER A 157 -19.67 -11.86 -17.10
CA SER A 157 -19.50 -12.17 -18.54
C SER A 157 -18.34 -11.40 -19.19
N GLY A 158 -17.51 -10.73 -18.38
CA GLY A 158 -16.46 -9.85 -18.87
C GLY A 158 -16.88 -8.37 -18.82
N SER A 159 -15.93 -7.49 -18.61
CA SER A 159 -16.17 -6.05 -18.62
C SER A 159 -14.89 -5.27 -18.95
N SER A 160 -14.95 -4.40 -19.96
CA SER A 160 -13.90 -3.45 -20.30
C SER A 160 -13.72 -2.34 -19.25
N LYS A 161 -14.58 -2.30 -18.22
CA LYS A 161 -14.50 -1.32 -17.14
C LYS A 161 -13.46 -1.69 -16.07
N LEU A 162 -13.01 -2.97 -16.00
CA LEU A 162 -12.11 -3.47 -14.97
C LEU A 162 -10.63 -3.35 -15.41
N GLU A 163 -9.89 -2.48 -14.76
CA GLU A 163 -8.48 -2.23 -15.07
C GLU A 163 -7.57 -2.46 -13.87
N ILE A 164 -6.28 -2.74 -14.13
CA ILE A 164 -5.26 -2.86 -13.10
C ILE A 164 -4.30 -1.68 -13.27
N ILE A 165 -4.11 -0.90 -12.19
CA ILE A 165 -3.06 0.09 -12.07
C ILE A 165 -2.35 -0.17 -10.76
N ASN A 166 -1.15 -0.75 -10.82
CA ASN A 166 -0.40 -1.09 -9.62
C ASN A 166 0.03 0.18 -8.85
N GLN A 167 0.27 0.02 -7.55
CA GLN A 167 0.95 1.08 -6.81
C GLN A 167 2.38 1.23 -7.30
N SER A 168 2.92 2.41 -7.14
CA SER A 168 4.25 2.79 -7.61
C SER A 168 5.08 3.44 -6.52
N THR A 169 6.37 3.56 -6.76
CA THR A 169 7.29 4.33 -5.93
C THR A 169 8.41 4.93 -6.79
N ASN A 170 9.11 5.92 -6.26
CA ASN A 170 10.29 6.44 -6.94
C ASN A 170 11.44 5.40 -6.89
N LYS A 171 12.29 5.39 -7.93
CA LYS A 171 13.48 4.55 -8.04
C LYS A 171 14.72 5.45 -7.98
N PRO A 172 15.32 5.65 -6.79
CA PRO A 172 16.53 6.45 -6.65
C PRO A 172 17.73 5.71 -7.24
N LYS A 173 18.81 6.42 -7.57
CA LYS A 173 20.10 5.80 -7.89
C LYS A 173 20.65 5.13 -6.62
N ILE A 174 20.99 3.85 -6.69
CA ILE A 174 21.50 3.05 -5.57
C ILE A 174 22.97 2.71 -5.80
N ASP A 175 23.77 3.01 -4.80
CA ASP A 175 25.15 2.55 -4.69
C ASP A 175 25.18 1.28 -3.84
N PHE A 176 25.41 0.13 -4.48
CA PHE A 176 25.40 -1.17 -3.80
C PHE A 176 26.57 -1.36 -2.84
N THR A 177 27.65 -0.57 -2.95
CA THR A 177 28.78 -0.61 -2.01
C THR A 177 28.40 -0.04 -0.64
N LYS A 178 27.35 0.79 -0.59
CA LYS A 178 26.80 1.38 0.64
C LYS A 178 25.75 0.53 1.33
N LYS A 179 25.43 -0.64 0.76
CA LYS A 179 24.57 -1.61 1.45
C LYS A 179 25.28 -2.15 2.68
N THR A 180 24.56 -2.14 3.79
CA THR A 180 25.08 -2.59 5.09
C THR A 180 24.46 -3.93 5.49
N LYS A 181 25.02 -4.60 6.48
CA LYS A 181 24.51 -5.88 7.01
C LYS A 181 23.24 -5.68 7.82
N ILE A 182 22.22 -5.11 7.19
CA ILE A 182 20.93 -4.80 7.80
C ILE A 182 19.84 -5.67 7.17
N ILE A 183 19.02 -6.26 8.04
CA ILE A 183 17.78 -6.96 7.71
C ILE A 183 16.61 -6.14 8.23
N THR A 184 15.61 -5.83 7.38
CA THR A 184 14.45 -5.03 7.81
C THR A 184 13.13 -5.80 7.77
N PHE A 185 12.28 -5.47 8.74
CA PHE A 185 10.84 -5.69 8.70
C PHE A 185 10.14 -4.33 8.78
N VAL A 186 9.20 -4.06 7.87
CA VAL A 186 8.45 -2.80 7.82
C VAL A 186 6.96 -3.11 7.75
N GLY A 187 6.18 -2.69 8.74
CA GLY A 187 4.74 -2.88 8.78
C GLY A 187 4.17 -2.88 10.19
N LYS A 188 2.89 -3.21 10.31
CA LYS A 188 2.27 -3.42 11.62
C LYS A 188 2.93 -4.59 12.34
N LEU A 189 3.22 -4.42 13.62
CA LEU A 189 3.93 -5.42 14.43
C LEU A 189 2.96 -6.46 15.01
N ASN A 190 2.22 -7.15 14.15
CA ASN A 190 1.22 -8.14 14.52
C ASN A 190 1.37 -9.47 13.77
N SER A 191 0.65 -10.48 14.23
CA SER A 191 0.66 -11.84 13.68
C SER A 191 0.11 -11.88 12.25
N ALA A 192 -0.85 -11.02 11.90
CA ALA A 192 -1.38 -10.94 10.54
C ALA A 192 -0.30 -10.54 9.52
N LYS A 193 0.63 -9.66 9.91
CA LYS A 193 1.80 -9.28 9.12
C LYS A 193 2.99 -10.25 9.25
N GLY A 194 2.86 -11.28 10.08
CA GLY A 194 3.89 -12.30 10.31
C GLY A 194 5.06 -11.80 11.17
N TYR A 195 4.85 -10.74 11.98
CA TYR A 195 5.92 -10.22 12.83
C TYR A 195 6.40 -11.23 13.87
N ASP A 196 5.52 -12.10 14.38
CA ASP A 196 5.88 -13.21 15.25
C ASP A 196 6.80 -14.24 14.59
N LEU A 197 6.56 -14.56 13.30
CA LEU A 197 7.41 -15.45 12.52
C LEU A 197 8.77 -14.80 12.26
N PHE A 198 8.76 -13.54 11.81
CA PHE A 198 9.96 -12.76 11.58
C PHE A 198 10.79 -12.63 12.86
N GLY A 199 10.18 -12.20 13.97
CA GLY A 199 10.84 -12.00 15.25
C GLY A 199 11.53 -13.27 15.75
N SER A 200 10.84 -14.42 15.67
CA SER A 200 11.44 -15.70 16.04
C SER A 200 12.59 -16.14 15.14
N ALA A 201 12.47 -15.93 13.82
CA ALA A 201 13.51 -16.25 12.85
C ALA A 201 14.73 -15.34 13.01
N ILE A 202 14.50 -14.03 13.17
CA ILE A 202 15.57 -13.04 13.26
C ILE A 202 16.42 -13.22 14.53
N LEU A 203 15.84 -13.62 15.66
CA LEU A 203 16.62 -13.92 16.85
C LEU A 203 17.60 -15.07 16.61
N LYS A 204 17.23 -16.11 15.85
CA LYS A 204 18.12 -17.20 15.46
C LYS A 204 19.24 -16.68 14.54
N ILE A 205 18.90 -15.82 13.59
CA ILE A 205 19.87 -15.21 12.66
C ILE A 205 20.91 -14.37 13.43
N LEU A 206 20.47 -13.47 14.31
CA LEU A 206 21.36 -12.56 15.04
C LEU A 206 22.26 -13.27 16.06
N ARG A 207 21.82 -14.41 16.61
CA ARG A 207 22.69 -15.28 17.43
C ARG A 207 23.80 -15.93 16.60
N LYS A 208 23.50 -16.32 15.37
CA LYS A 208 24.44 -16.99 14.45
C LYS A 208 25.38 -16.01 13.74
N HIS A 209 24.86 -14.87 13.29
CA HIS A 209 25.55 -13.84 12.51
C HIS A 209 25.67 -12.55 13.33
N LYS A 210 26.63 -12.51 14.25
CA LYS A 210 26.79 -11.45 15.26
C LYS A 210 27.13 -10.06 14.67
N ASP A 211 27.55 -10.01 13.41
CA ASP A 211 27.91 -8.81 12.66
C ASP A 211 26.74 -8.24 11.80
N TRP A 212 25.58 -8.87 11.90
CA TRP A 212 24.33 -8.38 11.30
C TRP A 212 23.43 -7.69 12.31
N THR A 213 22.65 -6.72 11.83
CA THR A 213 21.66 -5.97 12.60
C THR A 213 20.29 -6.11 11.97
N SER A 214 19.26 -6.13 12.78
CA SER A 214 17.87 -6.07 12.28
C SER A 214 17.20 -4.78 12.72
N LEU A 215 16.54 -4.10 11.79
CA LEU A 215 15.72 -2.93 12.06
C LEU A 215 14.26 -3.27 11.83
N VAL A 216 13.44 -3.09 12.86
CA VAL A 216 11.98 -3.28 12.83
C VAL A 216 11.31 -1.93 12.85
N ILE A 217 10.49 -1.64 11.83
CA ILE A 217 9.85 -0.35 11.64
C ILE A 217 8.34 -0.53 11.59
N GLY A 218 7.65 0.17 12.47
CA GLY A 218 6.20 0.13 12.63
C GLY A 218 5.78 -0.04 14.06
N ASP A 219 4.48 -0.14 14.27
CA ASP A 219 3.88 -0.33 15.59
C ASP A 219 2.59 -1.16 15.47
N GLU A 220 2.08 -1.64 16.60
CA GLU A 220 0.75 -2.20 16.74
C GLU A 220 0.42 -2.24 18.25
N PRO A 221 -0.28 -1.22 18.77
CA PRO A 221 -0.56 -1.13 20.21
C PRO A 221 -1.52 -2.21 20.72
N ARG A 222 -2.25 -2.87 19.82
CA ARG A 222 -3.26 -3.90 20.19
C ARG A 222 -2.67 -5.28 20.37
N GLU A 223 -1.44 -5.55 19.88
CA GLU A 223 -0.78 -6.85 19.95
C GLU A 223 0.68 -6.66 20.41
N LYS A 224 1.00 -7.22 21.58
CA LYS A 224 2.33 -7.07 22.18
C LYS A 224 3.21 -8.28 21.88
N LEU A 225 3.93 -8.26 20.75
CA LEU A 225 4.96 -9.22 20.39
C LEU A 225 6.33 -8.65 20.73
N ILE A 226 7.04 -9.25 21.68
CA ILE A 226 8.30 -8.73 22.20
C ILE A 226 9.44 -9.66 21.84
N PHE A 227 10.39 -9.14 21.07
CA PHE A 227 11.66 -9.81 20.74
C PHE A 227 12.82 -8.92 21.17
N LYS A 228 13.82 -9.47 21.88
CA LYS A 228 14.95 -8.71 22.40
C LYS A 228 16.27 -9.35 21.97
N HIS A 229 17.16 -8.55 21.38
CA HIS A 229 18.54 -8.92 21.08
C HIS A 229 19.37 -7.63 20.95
N LYS A 230 20.65 -7.65 21.28
CA LYS A 230 21.55 -6.47 21.23
C LYS A 230 21.67 -5.85 19.82
N ASN A 231 21.46 -6.64 18.78
CA ASN A 231 21.50 -6.21 17.37
C ASN A 231 20.08 -6.14 16.73
N LEU A 232 19.03 -6.06 17.54
CA LEU A 232 17.65 -5.89 17.08
C LEU A 232 17.11 -4.57 17.59
N ASP A 233 16.92 -3.63 16.68
CA ASP A 233 16.40 -2.30 16.98
C ASP A 233 14.93 -2.16 16.56
N LEU A 234 14.06 -1.87 17.54
CA LEU A 234 12.67 -1.50 17.30
C LEU A 234 12.58 0.01 17.18
N LEU A 235 12.35 0.51 15.97
CA LEU A 235 12.34 1.94 15.69
C LEU A 235 10.97 2.59 15.88
N GLY A 236 9.93 1.80 16.15
CA GLY A 236 8.56 2.28 16.19
C GLY A 236 8.08 2.82 14.84
N PHE A 237 7.00 3.59 14.86
CA PHE A 237 6.53 4.28 13.66
C PHE A 237 7.58 5.29 13.18
N GLN A 238 7.84 5.29 11.87
CA GLN A 238 8.75 6.24 11.24
C GLN A 238 8.07 6.93 10.06
N PRO A 239 8.34 8.24 9.83
CA PRO A 239 7.89 8.94 8.64
C PRO A 239 8.35 8.20 7.36
N HIS A 240 7.48 8.14 6.37
CA HIS A 240 7.72 7.37 5.13
C HIS A 240 9.09 7.69 4.47
N ARG A 241 9.47 8.96 4.44
CA ARG A 241 10.77 9.40 3.90
C ARG A 241 11.96 8.78 4.63
N LYS A 242 11.86 8.58 5.96
CA LYS A 242 12.90 7.94 6.76
C LYS A 242 12.95 6.44 6.49
N VAL A 243 11.80 5.79 6.35
CA VAL A 243 11.72 4.36 5.95
C VAL A 243 12.45 4.14 4.63
N LEU A 244 12.18 4.98 3.62
CA LEU A 244 12.83 4.87 2.31
C LEU A 244 14.36 5.01 2.39
N LYS A 245 14.87 5.94 3.22
CA LYS A 245 16.33 6.10 3.44
C LYS A 245 16.96 4.91 4.15
N ILE A 246 16.24 4.27 5.09
CA ILE A 246 16.72 3.04 5.74
C ILE A 246 16.81 1.91 4.70
N LEU A 247 15.80 1.76 3.84
CA LEU A 247 15.80 0.73 2.78
C LEU A 247 16.94 0.93 1.77
N GLU A 248 17.40 2.15 1.51
CA GLU A 248 18.59 2.40 0.66
C GLU A 248 19.84 1.72 1.19
N LYS A 249 20.00 1.60 2.51
CA LYS A 249 21.12 0.95 3.19
C LYS A 249 20.88 -0.53 3.51
N THR A 250 19.64 -0.98 3.51
CA THR A 250 19.23 -2.34 3.86
C THR A 250 19.69 -3.35 2.84
N SER A 251 20.27 -4.47 3.28
CA SER A 251 20.63 -5.59 2.42
C SER A 251 19.46 -6.54 2.14
N ILE A 252 18.72 -6.92 3.18
CA ILE A 252 17.62 -7.90 3.09
C ILE A 252 16.35 -7.28 3.68
N SER A 253 15.22 -7.38 2.99
CA SER A 253 13.92 -6.95 3.50
C SER A 253 12.93 -8.11 3.48
N VAL A 254 12.19 -8.30 4.58
CA VAL A 254 11.27 -9.44 4.74
C VAL A 254 9.84 -8.95 4.92
N ALA A 255 8.92 -9.49 4.13
CA ALA A 255 7.47 -9.27 4.22
C ALA A 255 6.72 -10.61 4.26
N CYS A 256 6.66 -11.22 5.44
CA CYS A 256 6.14 -12.56 5.67
C CYS A 256 4.69 -12.56 6.17
N SER A 257 3.81 -11.78 5.55
CA SER A 257 2.41 -11.66 5.93
C SER A 257 1.68 -13.00 5.88
N ARG A 258 0.85 -13.30 6.89
CA ARG A 258 -0.16 -14.37 6.83
C ARG A 258 -1.43 -13.92 6.14
N TRP A 259 -1.72 -12.62 6.26
CA TRP A 259 -2.87 -12.01 5.61
C TRP A 259 -2.62 -11.85 4.12
N HIS A 260 -3.67 -11.99 3.32
CA HIS A 260 -3.61 -11.71 1.89
C HIS A 260 -3.46 -10.22 1.66
N GLU A 261 -2.24 -9.81 1.33
CA GLU A 261 -1.97 -8.40 1.02
C GLU A 261 -2.62 -8.01 -0.30
N PRO A 262 -3.39 -6.94 -0.36
CA PRO A 262 -3.96 -6.48 -1.63
C PRO A 262 -2.87 -6.11 -2.65
N PHE A 263 -1.70 -5.65 -2.19
CA PHE A 263 -0.52 -5.38 -3.02
C PHE A 263 0.78 -5.59 -2.22
N GLY A 264 1.15 -4.66 -1.33
CA GLY A 264 2.37 -4.76 -0.51
C GLY A 264 3.37 -3.65 -0.79
N ARG A 265 3.03 -2.43 -0.36
CA ARG A 265 3.86 -1.25 -0.60
C ARG A 265 5.28 -1.37 -0.07
N THR A 266 5.48 -2.02 1.08
CA THR A 266 6.80 -2.15 1.71
C THR A 266 7.77 -3.01 0.90
N SER A 267 7.32 -4.12 0.33
CA SER A 267 8.14 -4.96 -0.58
C SER A 267 8.42 -4.27 -1.90
N LEU A 268 7.46 -3.51 -2.45
CA LEU A 268 7.64 -2.65 -3.60
C LEU A 268 8.77 -1.63 -3.36
N GLU A 269 8.73 -0.92 -2.23
CA GLU A 269 9.71 0.10 -1.86
C GLU A 269 11.09 -0.50 -1.61
N ALA A 270 11.16 -1.66 -0.96
CA ALA A 270 12.42 -2.40 -0.77
C ALA A 270 13.05 -2.82 -2.11
N SER A 271 12.23 -3.34 -3.05
CA SER A 271 12.70 -3.71 -4.39
C SER A 271 13.28 -2.53 -5.15
N SER A 272 12.59 -1.38 -5.14
CA SER A 272 13.03 -0.16 -5.82
C SER A 272 14.34 0.43 -5.24
N ARG A 273 14.74 0.02 -4.04
CA ARG A 273 15.99 0.41 -3.36
C ARG A 273 17.04 -0.69 -3.39
N GLY A 274 16.82 -1.75 -4.18
CA GLY A 274 17.80 -2.82 -4.35
C GLY A 274 18.06 -3.62 -3.08
N CYS A 275 17.02 -3.87 -2.27
CA CYS A 275 17.08 -4.89 -1.25
C CYS A 275 16.93 -6.28 -1.87
N ALA A 276 17.55 -7.30 -1.29
CA ALA A 276 17.14 -8.67 -1.50
C ALA A 276 15.82 -8.87 -0.74
N VAL A 277 14.71 -9.02 -1.48
CA VAL A 277 13.36 -9.06 -0.88
C VAL A 277 12.91 -10.50 -0.72
N ILE A 278 12.46 -10.85 0.50
CA ILE A 278 11.84 -12.13 0.83
C ILE A 278 10.38 -11.86 1.17
N ILE A 279 9.45 -12.54 0.49
CA ILE A 279 8.02 -12.39 0.69
C ILE A 279 7.33 -13.73 0.94
N SER A 280 6.17 -13.69 1.62
CA SER A 280 5.23 -14.82 1.61
C SER A 280 4.41 -14.82 0.32
N ASP A 281 3.90 -15.99 -0.07
CA ASP A 281 2.96 -16.14 -1.19
C ASP A 281 1.52 -15.81 -0.75
N LYS A 282 1.24 -14.51 -0.48
CA LYS A 282 -0.07 -14.06 0.02
C LYS A 282 -0.58 -12.85 -0.76
N GLY A 283 -1.73 -13.04 -1.42
CA GLY A 283 -2.40 -11.97 -2.16
C GLY A 283 -1.57 -11.41 -3.31
N GLY A 284 -1.55 -10.10 -3.43
CA GLY A 284 -0.81 -9.34 -4.45
C GLY A 284 0.68 -9.12 -4.15
N LEU A 285 1.25 -9.69 -3.08
CA LEU A 285 2.68 -9.50 -2.75
C LEU A 285 3.61 -9.88 -3.91
N LYS A 286 3.30 -10.95 -4.64
CA LYS A 286 4.10 -11.40 -5.80
C LYS A 286 4.22 -10.33 -6.89
N GLU A 287 3.24 -9.46 -7.00
CA GLU A 287 3.21 -8.41 -8.02
C GLU A 287 4.11 -7.22 -7.68
N THR A 288 4.64 -7.17 -6.45
CA THR A 288 5.50 -6.08 -5.97
C THR A 288 6.97 -6.29 -6.25
N ILE A 289 7.36 -7.50 -6.62
CA ILE A 289 8.74 -7.88 -6.87
C ILE A 289 8.91 -8.46 -8.28
N THR A 290 9.97 -8.07 -8.95
CA THR A 290 10.39 -8.70 -10.22
C THR A 290 11.44 -9.78 -9.98
N ASN A 291 12.28 -9.57 -8.99
CA ASN A 291 13.27 -10.52 -8.51
C ASN A 291 13.30 -10.49 -6.97
N GLY A 292 13.05 -11.62 -6.37
CA GLY A 292 13.01 -11.80 -4.91
C GLY A 292 12.86 -13.27 -4.58
N ILE A 293 12.72 -13.58 -3.31
CA ILE A 293 12.46 -14.92 -2.80
C ILE A 293 11.00 -14.98 -2.36
N ILE A 294 10.25 -15.92 -2.92
CA ILE A 294 8.90 -16.26 -2.45
C ILE A 294 9.05 -17.47 -1.55
N LEU A 295 8.66 -17.33 -0.29
CA LEU A 295 8.74 -18.40 0.70
C LEU A 295 7.87 -19.59 0.28
N LYS A 296 8.45 -20.80 0.23
CA LYS A 296 7.72 -22.04 -0.08
C LYS A 296 6.60 -22.31 0.94
N ASN A 297 6.89 -22.02 2.20
CA ASN A 297 5.90 -21.94 3.28
C ASN A 297 6.23 -20.76 4.20
N ASN A 298 5.22 -20.21 4.84
CA ASN A 298 5.39 -19.07 5.72
C ASN A 298 5.65 -19.55 7.16
N SER A 299 6.86 -20.04 7.41
CA SER A 299 7.31 -20.58 8.70
C SER A 299 8.62 -19.95 9.17
N ILE A 300 8.83 -20.01 10.49
CA ILE A 300 10.07 -19.53 11.13
C ILE A 300 11.32 -20.14 10.48
N ASN A 301 11.29 -21.45 10.25
CA ASN A 301 12.45 -22.16 9.70
C ASN A 301 12.72 -21.77 8.24
N ASN A 302 11.67 -21.58 7.43
CA ASN A 302 11.88 -21.17 6.04
C ASN A 302 12.40 -19.73 5.95
N ILE A 303 11.86 -18.79 6.74
CA ILE A 303 12.39 -17.42 6.84
C ILE A 303 13.85 -17.44 7.28
N PHE A 304 14.16 -18.21 8.33
CA PHE A 304 15.54 -18.37 8.81
C PHE A 304 16.46 -18.90 7.70
N ASN A 305 16.10 -19.99 7.03
CA ASN A 305 16.95 -20.63 6.03
C ASN A 305 17.23 -19.71 4.84
N GLU A 306 16.21 -18.99 4.33
CA GLU A 306 16.40 -18.06 3.20
C GLU A 306 17.31 -16.87 3.57
N ILE A 307 17.19 -16.34 4.80
CA ILE A 307 18.06 -15.28 5.28
C ILE A 307 19.49 -15.82 5.48
N ASP A 308 19.65 -16.98 6.13
CA ASP A 308 20.94 -17.61 6.41
C ASP A 308 21.72 -17.92 5.11
N GLU A 309 21.02 -18.42 4.10
CA GLU A 309 21.61 -18.69 2.78
C GLU A 309 22.12 -17.40 2.12
N LEU A 310 21.32 -16.33 2.13
CA LEU A 310 21.74 -15.04 1.57
C LEU A 310 22.95 -14.46 2.29
N ILE A 311 23.01 -14.60 3.62
CA ILE A 311 24.16 -14.12 4.42
C ILE A 311 25.43 -14.89 4.08
N LYS A 312 25.36 -16.21 3.97
CA LYS A 312 26.48 -17.09 3.64
C LYS A 312 26.95 -16.91 2.20
N ASN A 313 26.02 -16.69 1.28
CA ASN A 313 26.33 -16.55 -0.14
C ASN A 313 26.27 -15.09 -0.59
N LYS A 314 27.33 -14.35 -0.34
CA LYS A 314 27.46 -12.92 -0.70
C LYS A 314 27.22 -12.67 -2.21
N LYS A 315 27.64 -13.60 -3.08
CA LYS A 315 27.44 -13.49 -4.53
C LYS A 315 25.94 -13.58 -4.89
N LYS A 316 25.23 -14.53 -4.29
CA LYS A 316 23.76 -14.69 -4.44
C LYS A 316 23.02 -13.44 -3.92
N LEU A 317 23.40 -12.94 -2.73
CA LEU A 317 22.84 -11.74 -2.13
C LEU A 317 22.97 -10.53 -3.06
N LEU A 318 24.20 -10.22 -3.50
CA LEU A 318 24.49 -9.09 -4.38
C LEU A 318 23.78 -9.22 -5.74
N ASN A 319 23.75 -10.40 -6.32
CA ASN A 319 23.05 -10.65 -7.57
C ASN A 319 21.53 -10.42 -7.43
N LEU A 320 20.94 -10.90 -6.33
CA LEU A 320 19.52 -10.67 -6.06
C LEU A 320 19.19 -9.20 -5.85
N GLN A 321 20.03 -8.48 -5.10
CA GLN A 321 19.90 -7.02 -4.90
C GLN A 321 19.96 -6.26 -6.23
N LYS A 322 20.95 -6.55 -7.07
CA LYS A 322 21.12 -5.92 -8.39
C LYS A 322 19.93 -6.21 -9.31
N LYS A 323 19.53 -7.48 -9.43
CA LYS A 323 18.37 -7.89 -10.27
C LYS A 323 17.06 -7.27 -9.78
N SER A 324 16.81 -7.27 -8.47
CA SER A 324 15.63 -6.63 -7.87
C SER A 324 15.54 -5.15 -8.27
N TYR A 325 16.66 -4.43 -8.22
CA TYR A 325 16.70 -3.03 -8.61
C TYR A 325 16.65 -2.82 -10.13
N GLN A 326 17.47 -3.53 -10.90
CA GLN A 326 17.58 -3.34 -12.35
C GLN A 326 16.23 -3.57 -13.06
N ASN A 327 15.55 -4.66 -12.71
CA ASN A 327 14.30 -5.10 -13.32
C ASN A 327 13.06 -4.40 -12.71
N PHE A 328 13.26 -3.54 -11.70
CA PHE A 328 12.14 -2.80 -11.10
C PHE A 328 11.56 -1.79 -12.09
N TYR A 329 10.28 -1.95 -12.44
CA TYR A 329 9.58 -1.12 -13.41
C TYR A 329 8.42 -0.30 -12.83
N LEU A 330 7.87 -0.67 -11.65
CA LEU A 330 6.73 -0.01 -11.02
C LEU A 330 7.09 1.38 -10.46
N THR A 331 7.66 2.20 -11.30
CA THR A 331 8.05 3.57 -10.96
C THR A 331 6.87 4.53 -11.09
N ASN A 332 6.92 5.64 -10.35
CA ASN A 332 5.90 6.68 -10.48
C ASN A 332 5.75 7.18 -11.92
N LYS A 333 6.84 7.24 -12.69
CA LYS A 333 6.84 7.63 -14.11
C LYS A 333 6.12 6.59 -15.00
N TYR A 334 6.24 5.30 -14.66
CA TYR A 334 5.62 4.24 -15.45
C TYR A 334 4.09 4.20 -15.25
N ILE A 335 3.61 4.54 -14.06
CA ILE A 335 2.18 4.46 -13.69
C ILE A 335 1.44 5.77 -14.03
N SER A 336 2.12 6.92 -14.10
CA SER A 336 1.54 8.24 -14.39
C SER A 336 1.48 8.55 -15.87
#